data_a9acbe5ab7ed47ff55d078f2285e4c22
#
_entry.id   a9acbe5ab7ed47ff55d078f2285e4c22
#
_cell.length_a   1.000
_cell.length_b   1.000
_cell.length_c   1.000
_cell.angle_alpha   90.00
_cell.angle_beta   90.00
_cell.angle_gamma   90.00
#
_symmetry.space_group_name_H-M   'P 1'
#
loop_
_entity.id
_entity.type
_entity.pdbx_description
1 polymer ?
#
loop_
_entity_poly.entity_id
_entity_poly.type
_entity_poly.pdbx_seq_one_letter_code
_entity_poly.pdbx_strand_id
1 'polypeptide(L)'
;MKMILLLPLLLILISGILMAQEVLPIKPHNQWASLIGCLKSCSDYLGFEYSSAWISGVTGHAFLLNMHPVVCPSGPVAFDNGFVLANAESLGLSFTGIYGQKTDPDFKELQKSAFDATKQALADNKPVFGWELNLPEYYLIVGTDDNGYLYYDFDGSVRHKPWNELGNSDIGILTIYIAFPSEREPDPIQQAHTALDFFHDYHVNPQQYAFEGYTQGIKGYDVWIEALSERKADLWGLTYNIKVWRAERINGLSFLEELKSVLGDNYNYEDLDRAIREYRKVVDNLSNVSELYPFPPQNEEISESDTSQTVSLLRAARDSEKRGIEAVNLFRLHFKGE
;
A
#
# COMPACT_ATOMS: atom_id res chain seq x y z
N MET A 1 30.86 -64.27 48.38
CA MET A 1 30.99 -62.80 48.22
C MET A 1 30.79 -62.48 46.78
N LYS A 2 29.55 -62.09 46.38
CA LYS A 2 29.23 -61.71 45.00
C LYS A 2 29.24 -60.20 44.90
N MET A 3 30.15 -59.68 44.10
CA MET A 3 30.32 -58.26 43.83
C MET A 3 29.36 -57.89 42.68
N ILE A 4 28.33 -57.08 42.98
CA ILE A 4 27.41 -56.57 42.01
C ILE A 4 27.97 -55.27 41.41
N LEU A 5 28.34 -55.29 40.12
CA LEU A 5 28.74 -54.09 39.37
C LEU A 5 27.48 -53.32 39.01
N LEU A 6 27.30 -52.11 39.55
CA LEU A 6 26.31 -51.13 39.16
C LEU A 6 26.89 -50.33 37.99
N LEU A 7 26.33 -50.51 36.80
CA LEU A 7 26.53 -49.61 35.64
C LEU A 7 25.67 -48.35 35.80
N PRO A 8 26.19 -47.12 35.74
CA PRO A 8 25.34 -45.95 35.68
C PRO A 8 24.79 -45.77 34.29
N LEU A 9 23.47 -45.79 34.17
CA LEU A 9 22.72 -45.47 32.99
C LEU A 9 22.82 -43.93 32.75
N LEU A 10 23.66 -43.51 31.80
CA LEU A 10 23.78 -42.11 31.38
C LEU A 10 22.59 -41.78 30.51
N LEU A 11 21.53 -41.19 31.08
CA LEU A 11 20.41 -40.58 30.34
C LEU A 11 20.94 -39.32 29.68
N ILE A 12 21.23 -39.40 28.36
CA ILE A 12 21.44 -38.22 27.53
C ILE A 12 20.05 -37.61 27.28
N LEU A 13 19.68 -36.63 28.08
CA LEU A 13 18.58 -35.70 27.77
C LEU A 13 19.02 -34.86 26.56
N ILE A 14 18.62 -35.30 25.38
CA ILE A 14 18.60 -34.43 24.21
C ILE A 14 17.43 -33.46 24.43
N SER A 15 17.69 -32.38 25.14
CA SER A 15 16.85 -31.19 25.10
C SER A 15 16.92 -30.63 23.68
N GLY A 16 15.94 -30.99 22.85
CA GLY A 16 15.67 -30.27 21.62
C GLY A 16 15.41 -28.81 22.01
N ILE A 17 16.43 -27.98 21.87
CA ILE A 17 16.24 -26.54 21.87
C ILE A 17 15.35 -26.30 20.67
N LEU A 18 14.04 -26.09 20.89
CA LEU A 18 13.18 -25.44 19.91
C LEU A 18 13.83 -24.06 19.73
N MET A 19 14.67 -23.92 18.71
CA MET A 19 15.13 -22.61 18.29
C MET A 19 13.86 -21.84 17.95
N ALA A 20 13.51 -20.86 18.78
CA ALA A 20 12.47 -19.91 18.42
C ALA A 20 12.86 -19.34 17.05
N GLN A 21 11.98 -19.50 16.07
CA GLN A 21 12.21 -19.05 14.72
C GLN A 21 12.44 -17.53 14.79
N GLU A 22 13.66 -17.10 14.44
CA GLU A 22 14.06 -15.71 14.56
C GLU A 22 13.30 -14.92 13.48
N VAL A 23 12.32 -14.14 13.91
CA VAL A 23 11.59 -13.21 13.02
C VAL A 23 12.29 -11.87 13.02
N LEU A 24 12.34 -11.23 11.85
CA LEU A 24 12.87 -9.88 11.71
C LEU A 24 12.09 -8.93 12.65
N PRO A 25 12.77 -8.13 13.52
CA PRO A 25 12.09 -7.26 14.48
C PRO A 25 11.56 -5.98 13.81
N ILE A 26 10.75 -6.16 12.76
CA ILE A 26 10.09 -5.10 12.02
C ILE A 26 8.68 -4.88 12.56
N LYS A 27 8.31 -3.61 12.81
CA LYS A 27 6.98 -3.26 13.28
C LYS A 27 6.00 -3.17 12.12
N PRO A 28 4.89 -3.92 12.12
CA PRO A 28 3.87 -3.78 11.07
C PRO A 28 3.10 -2.47 11.24
N HIS A 29 2.84 -1.79 10.12
CA HIS A 29 1.96 -0.63 10.02
C HIS A 29 0.78 -0.98 9.13
N ASN A 30 -0.36 -1.34 9.75
CA ASN A 30 -1.57 -1.66 9.03
C ASN A 30 -2.22 -0.38 8.49
N GLN A 31 -2.31 -0.29 7.17
CA GLN A 31 -2.97 0.78 6.41
C GLN A 31 -4.03 0.17 5.50
N TRP A 32 -5.06 0.94 5.15
CA TRP A 32 -6.02 0.50 4.13
C TRP A 32 -5.37 0.29 2.77
N ALA A 33 -4.35 1.09 2.42
CA ALA A 33 -3.44 0.80 1.33
C ALA A 33 -2.27 -0.04 1.87
N SER A 34 -2.34 -1.35 1.73
CA SER A 34 -1.37 -2.30 2.31
C SER A 34 0.06 -2.08 1.81
N LEU A 35 0.23 -1.65 0.55
CA LEU A 35 1.54 -1.27 0.01
C LEU A 35 2.17 -0.12 0.82
N ILE A 36 1.41 0.92 1.14
CA ILE A 36 1.88 2.05 1.96
C ILE A 36 2.23 1.58 3.38
N GLY A 37 1.45 0.65 3.94
CA GLY A 37 1.77 0.01 5.22
C GLY A 37 3.11 -0.73 5.20
N CYS A 38 3.37 -1.49 4.14
CA CYS A 38 4.65 -2.18 3.94
C CYS A 38 5.81 -1.18 3.76
N LEU A 39 5.63 -0.13 2.94
CA LEU A 39 6.65 0.90 2.75
C LEU A 39 6.97 1.64 4.07
N LYS A 40 5.95 1.98 4.85
CA LYS A 40 6.15 2.60 6.18
C LYS A 40 6.94 1.71 7.12
N SER A 41 6.60 0.42 7.15
CA SER A 41 7.31 -0.55 8.00
C SER A 41 8.77 -0.74 7.56
N CYS A 42 9.03 -0.83 6.25
CA CYS A 42 10.38 -0.91 5.70
C CYS A 42 11.17 0.38 5.98
N SER A 43 10.55 1.55 5.81
CA SER A 43 11.14 2.86 6.09
C SER A 43 11.63 2.96 7.54
N ASP A 44 10.74 2.67 8.51
CA ASP A 44 11.08 2.72 9.94
C ASP A 44 12.18 1.72 10.31
N TYR A 45 12.12 0.50 9.76
CA TYR A 45 13.13 -0.52 10.01
C TYR A 45 14.52 -0.12 9.49
N LEU A 46 14.57 0.57 8.36
CA LEU A 46 15.81 1.08 7.76
C LEU A 46 16.27 2.41 8.36
N GLY A 47 15.55 2.95 9.34
CA GLY A 47 15.91 4.16 10.07
C GLY A 47 15.42 5.48 9.47
N PHE A 48 14.46 5.42 8.52
CA PHE A 48 13.82 6.59 7.92
C PHE A 48 12.46 6.84 8.56
N GLU A 49 12.35 7.79 9.50
CA GLU A 49 11.15 8.04 10.30
C GLU A 49 10.18 9.01 9.62
N TYR A 50 9.60 8.64 8.47
CA TYR A 50 8.56 9.43 7.79
C TYR A 50 7.16 9.09 8.31
N SER A 51 6.24 10.06 8.26
CA SER A 51 4.81 9.79 8.45
C SER A 51 4.26 8.93 7.30
N SER A 52 3.15 8.20 7.52
CA SER A 52 2.45 7.50 6.43
C SER A 52 1.94 8.50 5.38
N ALA A 53 1.55 9.71 5.79
CA ALA A 53 1.13 10.78 4.91
C ALA A 53 2.28 11.24 4.00
N TRP A 54 3.48 11.43 4.55
CA TRP A 54 4.66 11.80 3.77
C TRP A 54 5.03 10.72 2.75
N ILE A 55 5.08 9.44 3.17
CA ILE A 55 5.34 8.31 2.26
C ILE A 55 4.29 8.27 1.15
N SER A 56 3.00 8.32 1.50
CA SER A 56 1.91 8.24 0.53
C SER A 56 1.90 9.43 -0.43
N GLY A 57 2.21 10.64 0.06
CA GLY A 57 2.32 11.86 -0.76
C GLY A 57 3.51 11.82 -1.71
N VAL A 58 4.72 11.52 -1.21
CA VAL A 58 5.94 11.48 -2.01
C VAL A 58 5.88 10.38 -3.07
N THR A 59 5.33 9.21 -2.73
CA THR A 59 5.14 8.13 -3.72
C THR A 59 4.01 8.41 -4.71
N GLY A 60 3.18 9.42 -4.45
CA GLY A 60 2.02 9.77 -5.27
C GLY A 60 0.77 8.95 -4.99
N HIS A 61 0.86 7.91 -4.15
CA HIS A 61 -0.25 7.00 -3.86
C HIS A 61 -1.47 7.73 -3.24
N ALA A 62 -1.24 8.75 -2.41
CA ALA A 62 -2.27 9.57 -1.77
C ALA A 62 -3.27 10.22 -2.75
N PHE A 63 -2.87 10.41 -4.00
CA PHE A 63 -3.64 11.13 -5.02
C PHE A 63 -4.21 10.22 -6.11
N LEU A 64 -3.95 8.92 -6.02
CA LEU A 64 -4.52 7.93 -6.93
C LEU A 64 -6.02 7.77 -6.70
N LEU A 65 -6.71 7.49 -7.79
CA LEU A 65 -8.06 6.92 -7.78
C LEU A 65 -8.15 5.97 -8.96
N ASN A 66 -8.24 4.67 -8.71
CA ASN A 66 -8.37 3.64 -9.74
C ASN A 66 -9.69 2.91 -9.54
N MET A 67 -10.56 2.91 -10.54
CA MET A 67 -11.93 2.42 -10.41
C MET A 67 -12.29 1.42 -11.49
N HIS A 68 -12.80 0.26 -11.06
CA HIS A 68 -13.39 -0.75 -11.92
C HIS A 68 -14.85 -0.39 -12.25
N PRO A 69 -15.38 -0.70 -13.45
CA PRO A 69 -16.75 -0.33 -13.87
C PRO A 69 -17.88 -0.82 -12.95
N VAL A 70 -17.66 -1.87 -12.16
CA VAL A 70 -18.62 -2.35 -11.16
C VAL A 70 -18.15 -2.12 -9.71
N VAL A 71 -17.16 -1.24 -9.51
CA VAL A 71 -16.57 -0.94 -8.19
C VAL A 71 -16.03 -2.21 -7.51
N CYS A 72 -15.36 -3.09 -8.28
CA CYS A 72 -14.74 -4.29 -7.75
C CYS A 72 -13.72 -3.97 -6.65
N PRO A 73 -13.52 -4.84 -5.62
CA PRO A 73 -12.50 -4.64 -4.59
C PRO A 73 -11.06 -4.55 -5.15
N SER A 74 -10.83 -4.98 -6.39
CA SER A 74 -9.52 -4.87 -7.05
C SER A 74 -9.11 -3.43 -7.40
N GLY A 75 -10.04 -2.45 -7.39
CA GLY A 75 -9.74 -1.04 -7.73
C GLY A 75 -8.47 -0.51 -7.05
N PRO A 76 -8.36 -0.59 -5.71
CA PRO A 76 -7.22 -0.05 -4.96
C PRO A 76 -5.87 -0.74 -5.20
N VAL A 77 -5.83 -1.89 -5.87
CA VAL A 77 -4.61 -2.71 -6.00
C VAL A 77 -4.26 -3.09 -7.44
N ALA A 78 -5.22 -2.99 -8.37
CA ALA A 78 -5.03 -3.41 -9.77
C ALA A 78 -4.58 -2.23 -10.66
N PHE A 79 -3.36 -1.77 -10.48
CA PHE A 79 -2.68 -0.77 -11.31
C PHE A 79 -1.16 -0.99 -11.29
N ASP A 80 -0.42 -0.34 -12.19
CA ASP A 80 1.04 -0.42 -12.20
C ASP A 80 1.62 0.29 -10.98
N ASN A 81 2.16 -0.48 -10.04
CA ASN A 81 2.79 0.02 -8.81
C ASN A 81 4.25 0.48 -9.02
N GLY A 82 4.81 0.33 -10.20
CA GLY A 82 6.22 0.62 -10.48
C GLY A 82 6.60 2.05 -10.11
N PHE A 83 5.73 3.03 -10.37
CA PHE A 83 5.98 4.42 -10.02
C PHE A 83 6.00 4.67 -8.50
N VAL A 84 5.20 3.95 -7.70
CA VAL A 84 5.21 4.08 -6.23
C VAL A 84 6.58 3.73 -5.68
N LEU A 85 7.17 2.63 -6.16
CA LEU A 85 8.47 2.17 -5.74
C LEU A 85 9.60 3.07 -6.27
N ALA A 86 9.48 3.54 -7.53
CA ALA A 86 10.43 4.47 -8.11
C ALA A 86 10.48 5.80 -7.36
N ASN A 87 9.33 6.37 -6.99
CA ASN A 87 9.26 7.61 -6.22
C ASN A 87 9.78 7.42 -4.77
N ALA A 88 9.63 6.21 -4.20
CA ALA A 88 10.15 5.90 -2.88
C ALA A 88 11.69 5.93 -2.80
N GLU A 89 12.41 5.93 -3.93
CA GLU A 89 13.86 6.15 -3.94
C GLU A 89 14.24 7.51 -3.37
N SER A 90 13.41 8.55 -3.55
CA SER A 90 13.64 9.86 -2.96
C SER A 90 13.52 9.86 -1.43
N LEU A 91 12.82 8.87 -0.86
CA LEU A 91 12.73 8.61 0.58
C LEU A 91 13.93 7.82 1.13
N GLY A 92 14.91 7.49 0.30
CA GLY A 92 16.06 6.66 0.68
C GLY A 92 15.77 5.16 0.60
N LEU A 93 14.70 4.72 -0.05
CA LEU A 93 14.29 3.32 -0.19
C LEU A 93 14.53 2.82 -1.61
N SER A 94 15.24 1.70 -1.73
CA SER A 94 15.39 0.98 -3.00
C SER A 94 14.83 -0.44 -2.87
N PHE A 95 14.46 -1.03 -4.00
CA PHE A 95 13.79 -2.33 -4.02
C PHE A 95 14.35 -3.25 -5.11
N THR A 96 14.51 -4.52 -4.77
CA THR A 96 14.62 -5.60 -5.76
C THR A 96 13.28 -6.32 -5.83
N GLY A 97 12.66 -6.37 -7.00
CA GLY A 97 11.40 -7.07 -7.25
C GLY A 97 11.63 -8.44 -7.90
N ILE A 98 10.85 -9.43 -7.50
CA ILE A 98 10.75 -10.75 -8.13
C ILE A 98 9.30 -10.95 -8.55
N TYR A 99 9.07 -11.13 -9.85
CA TYR A 99 7.73 -11.17 -10.45
C TYR A 99 7.56 -12.38 -11.34
N GLY A 100 6.35 -12.94 -11.38
CA GLY A 100 5.95 -13.92 -12.36
C GLY A 100 4.47 -14.23 -12.32
N GLN A 101 4.02 -14.92 -13.37
CA GLN A 101 2.64 -15.36 -13.51
C GLN A 101 2.58 -16.89 -13.44
N LYS A 102 1.54 -17.42 -12.86
CA LYS A 102 1.29 -18.86 -12.75
C LYS A 102 1.32 -19.59 -14.11
N THR A 103 1.08 -18.86 -15.20
CA THR A 103 1.13 -19.36 -16.58
C THR A 103 2.53 -19.40 -17.17
N ASP A 104 3.53 -18.85 -16.48
CA ASP A 104 4.92 -18.85 -16.97
C ASP A 104 5.50 -20.26 -16.96
N PRO A 105 6.25 -20.68 -18.00
CA PRO A 105 6.76 -22.04 -18.10
C PRO A 105 7.70 -22.45 -16.95
N ASP A 106 8.41 -21.50 -16.36
CA ASP A 106 9.37 -21.65 -15.26
C ASP A 106 8.83 -21.17 -13.89
N PHE A 107 7.50 -21.03 -13.76
CA PHE A 107 6.87 -20.46 -12.56
C PHE A 107 7.26 -21.18 -11.27
N LYS A 108 7.39 -22.50 -11.30
CA LYS A 108 7.77 -23.29 -10.12
C LYS A 108 9.22 -23.05 -9.70
N GLU A 109 10.11 -22.90 -10.64
CA GLU A 109 11.51 -22.53 -10.42
C GLU A 109 11.58 -21.09 -9.86
N LEU A 110 10.76 -20.19 -10.37
CA LEU A 110 10.63 -18.83 -9.88
C LEU A 110 10.12 -18.79 -8.42
N GLN A 111 9.09 -19.57 -8.08
CA GLN A 111 8.63 -19.70 -6.69
C GLN A 111 9.76 -20.11 -5.74
N LYS A 112 10.57 -21.09 -6.14
CA LYS A 112 11.71 -21.55 -5.34
C LYS A 112 12.80 -20.49 -5.24
N SER A 113 13.12 -19.83 -6.33
CA SER A 113 14.10 -18.73 -6.38
C SER A 113 13.67 -17.54 -5.51
N ALA A 114 12.38 -17.17 -5.56
CA ALA A 114 11.82 -16.11 -4.72
C ALA A 114 11.91 -16.46 -3.22
N PHE A 115 11.65 -17.70 -2.87
CA PHE A 115 11.79 -18.18 -1.51
C PHE A 115 13.24 -18.13 -1.02
N ASP A 116 14.20 -18.63 -1.84
CA ASP A 116 15.63 -18.61 -1.48
C ASP A 116 16.18 -17.18 -1.37
N ALA A 117 15.76 -16.28 -2.28
CA ALA A 117 16.11 -14.87 -2.21
C ALA A 117 15.53 -14.20 -0.95
N THR A 118 14.30 -14.54 -0.56
CA THR A 118 13.70 -14.06 0.69
C THR A 118 14.49 -14.52 1.91
N LYS A 119 14.87 -15.81 1.98
CA LYS A 119 15.69 -16.34 3.07
C LYS A 119 17.00 -15.57 3.21
N GLN A 120 17.68 -15.34 2.08
CA GLN A 120 18.94 -14.61 2.07
C GLN A 120 18.76 -13.15 2.50
N ALA A 121 17.71 -12.47 2.00
CA ALA A 121 17.42 -11.08 2.35
C ALA A 121 17.18 -10.91 3.85
N LEU A 122 16.37 -11.80 4.46
CA LEU A 122 16.11 -11.77 5.89
C LEU A 122 17.35 -12.06 6.72
N ALA A 123 18.21 -13.01 6.27
CA ALA A 123 19.51 -13.28 6.91
C ALA A 123 20.46 -12.07 6.83
N ASP A 124 20.34 -11.25 5.79
CA ASP A 124 21.08 -10.00 5.60
C ASP A 124 20.40 -8.80 6.31
N ASN A 125 19.38 -9.02 7.14
CA ASN A 125 18.56 -8.00 7.81
C ASN A 125 17.89 -7.01 6.83
N LYS A 126 17.51 -7.45 5.66
CA LYS A 126 16.74 -6.65 4.69
C LYS A 126 15.26 -6.92 4.85
N PRO A 127 14.40 -5.90 5.01
CA PRO A 127 12.97 -6.09 5.08
C PRO A 127 12.41 -6.58 3.74
N VAL A 128 11.41 -7.46 3.82
CA VAL A 128 10.78 -8.10 2.67
C VAL A 128 9.27 -7.98 2.79
N PHE A 129 8.60 -7.75 1.69
CA PHE A 129 7.15 -7.83 1.61
C PHE A 129 6.71 -8.47 0.29
N GLY A 130 5.51 -9.03 0.28
CA GLY A 130 5.00 -9.76 -0.88
C GLY A 130 3.50 -9.61 -1.04
N TRP A 131 3.03 -9.94 -2.24
CA TRP A 131 1.64 -9.91 -2.63
C TRP A 131 0.94 -11.23 -2.31
N GLU A 132 -0.30 -11.15 -1.81
CA GLU A 132 -1.23 -12.28 -1.68
C GLU A 132 -0.70 -13.45 -0.81
N LEU A 133 -0.07 -13.13 0.33
CA LEU A 133 0.27 -14.19 1.27
C LEU A 133 -0.99 -14.79 1.94
N ASN A 134 -2.08 -14.00 2.04
CA ASN A 134 -3.40 -14.42 2.46
C ASN A 134 -4.47 -13.88 1.50
N LEU A 135 -4.92 -12.65 1.67
CA LEU A 135 -5.82 -11.94 0.76
C LEU A 135 -5.02 -11.27 -0.37
N PRO A 136 -5.66 -10.77 -1.44
CA PRO A 136 -5.02 -9.99 -2.50
C PRO A 136 -4.56 -8.60 -2.02
N GLU A 137 -3.56 -8.58 -1.14
CA GLU A 137 -2.97 -7.43 -0.47
C GLU A 137 -1.47 -7.65 -0.28
N TYR A 138 -0.74 -6.60 0.10
CA TYR A 138 0.68 -6.67 0.46
C TYR A 138 0.86 -7.01 1.94
N TYR A 139 1.84 -7.86 2.24
CA TYR A 139 2.15 -8.34 3.58
C TYR A 139 3.65 -8.27 3.85
N LEU A 140 4.03 -7.88 5.07
CA LEU A 140 5.41 -8.01 5.53
C LEU A 140 5.77 -9.47 5.76
N ILE A 141 6.87 -9.91 5.15
CA ILE A 141 7.47 -11.22 5.40
C ILE A 141 8.56 -11.03 6.44
N VAL A 142 8.41 -11.70 7.58
CA VAL A 142 9.25 -11.44 8.76
C VAL A 142 10.14 -12.61 9.11
N GLY A 143 9.97 -13.75 8.45
CA GLY A 143 10.77 -14.95 8.64
C GLY A 143 10.49 -16.00 7.58
N THR A 144 11.22 -17.09 7.65
CA THR A 144 10.99 -18.29 6.84
C THR A 144 11.28 -19.51 7.67
N ASP A 145 10.58 -20.62 7.41
CA ASP A 145 10.98 -21.94 7.87
C ASP A 145 11.42 -22.82 6.69
N ASP A 146 11.51 -24.12 6.89
CA ASP A 146 11.92 -25.05 5.82
C ASP A 146 10.88 -25.14 4.69
N ASN A 147 9.63 -24.76 4.97
CA ASN A 147 8.49 -24.99 4.08
C ASN A 147 7.86 -23.73 3.51
N GLY A 148 8.14 -22.53 4.08
CA GLY A 148 7.47 -21.32 3.61
C GLY A 148 7.85 -20.03 4.31
N TYR A 149 7.04 -19.05 4.01
CA TYR A 149 7.14 -17.68 4.51
C TYR A 149 6.38 -17.52 5.82
N LEU A 150 6.96 -16.76 6.76
CA LEU A 150 6.27 -16.24 7.95
C LEU A 150 5.97 -14.76 7.70
N TYR A 151 4.73 -14.37 7.83
CA TYR A 151 4.29 -13.00 7.53
C TYR A 151 3.34 -12.47 8.61
N TYR A 152 3.28 -11.15 8.77
CA TYR A 152 2.25 -10.51 9.60
C TYR A 152 0.93 -10.45 8.84
N ASP A 153 -0.14 -10.97 9.45
CA ASP A 153 -1.51 -10.74 8.99
C ASP A 153 -2.07 -9.43 9.60
N PHE A 154 -3.19 -8.94 9.07
CA PHE A 154 -3.80 -7.66 9.47
C PHE A 154 -4.30 -7.65 10.93
N ASP A 155 -4.49 -8.82 11.55
CA ASP A 155 -4.79 -8.96 12.98
C ASP A 155 -3.54 -8.87 13.87
N GLY A 156 -2.35 -8.68 13.28
CA GLY A 156 -1.06 -8.62 13.97
C GLY A 156 -0.46 -9.98 14.30
N SER A 157 -1.12 -11.08 13.96
CA SER A 157 -0.58 -12.42 14.14
C SER A 157 0.45 -12.77 13.07
N VAL A 158 1.45 -13.59 13.44
CA VAL A 158 2.36 -14.20 12.46
C VAL A 158 1.70 -15.46 11.91
N ARG A 159 1.61 -15.54 10.60
CA ARG A 159 1.05 -16.69 9.87
C ARG A 159 2.08 -17.28 8.91
N HIS A 160 1.75 -18.45 8.38
CA HIS A 160 2.60 -19.22 7.47
C HIS A 160 1.94 -19.40 6.12
N LYS A 161 2.73 -19.21 5.03
CA LYS A 161 2.37 -19.51 3.66
C LYS A 161 3.41 -20.46 3.07
N PRO A 162 3.05 -21.67 2.62
CA PRO A 162 3.98 -22.55 1.91
C PRO A 162 4.56 -21.83 0.67
N TRP A 163 5.88 -21.93 0.46
CA TRP A 163 6.53 -21.19 -0.61
C TRP A 163 5.98 -21.55 -2.00
N ASN A 164 5.59 -22.78 -2.22
CA ASN A 164 5.02 -23.27 -3.49
C ASN A 164 3.53 -22.91 -3.67
N GLU A 165 2.90 -22.28 -2.70
CA GLU A 165 1.54 -21.75 -2.79
C GLU A 165 1.50 -20.25 -3.10
N LEU A 166 2.61 -19.52 -2.97
CA LEU A 166 2.65 -18.10 -3.31
C LEU A 166 2.46 -17.91 -4.82
N GLY A 167 1.48 -17.09 -5.21
CA GLY A 167 1.11 -16.86 -6.60
C GLY A 167 0.36 -18.02 -7.25
N ASN A 168 -0.10 -19.03 -6.48
CA ASN A 168 -0.82 -20.20 -7.00
C ASN A 168 -2.34 -20.08 -6.90
N SER A 169 -2.85 -18.91 -6.54
CA SER A 169 -4.27 -18.58 -6.52
C SER A 169 -4.89 -18.48 -7.92
N ASP A 170 -6.16 -18.10 -7.97
CA ASP A 170 -6.85 -17.80 -9.25
C ASP A 170 -6.34 -16.51 -9.89
N ILE A 171 -5.79 -15.57 -9.09
CA ILE A 171 -5.13 -14.36 -9.61
C ILE A 171 -3.82 -14.74 -10.30
N GLY A 172 -3.07 -15.67 -9.73
CA GLY A 172 -1.92 -16.28 -10.38
C GLY A 172 -0.70 -15.36 -10.49
N ILE A 173 -0.51 -14.42 -9.57
CA ILE A 173 0.61 -13.47 -9.57
C ILE A 173 1.52 -13.74 -8.37
N LEU A 174 2.80 -13.97 -8.62
CA LEU A 174 3.85 -13.96 -7.62
C LEU A 174 4.52 -12.59 -7.63
N THR A 175 4.60 -11.94 -6.47
CA THR A 175 5.36 -10.70 -6.30
C THR A 175 6.04 -10.67 -4.93
N ILE A 176 7.35 -10.48 -4.91
CA ILE A 176 8.16 -10.25 -3.71
C ILE A 176 9.00 -9.00 -3.95
N TYR A 177 9.10 -8.15 -2.93
CA TYR A 177 9.98 -7.00 -2.90
C TYR A 177 10.95 -7.12 -1.71
N ILE A 178 12.22 -6.94 -1.98
CA ILE A 178 13.29 -6.84 -0.97
C ILE A 178 13.68 -5.36 -0.90
N ALA A 179 13.50 -4.73 0.26
CA ALA A 179 13.84 -3.33 0.47
C ALA A 179 15.24 -3.18 1.07
N PHE A 180 15.93 -2.11 0.71
CA PHE A 180 17.25 -1.74 1.22
C PHE A 180 17.46 -0.23 1.10
N PRO A 181 18.44 0.36 1.81
CA PRO A 181 18.73 1.78 1.68
C PRO A 181 19.16 2.14 0.25
N SER A 182 18.61 3.23 -0.29
CA SER A 182 19.08 3.80 -1.55
C SER A 182 20.50 4.38 -1.39
N GLU A 183 21.26 4.46 -2.49
CA GLU A 183 22.52 5.19 -2.53
C GLU A 183 22.34 6.71 -2.45
N ARG A 184 21.12 7.20 -2.71
CA ARG A 184 20.80 8.62 -2.64
C ARG A 184 20.43 9.00 -1.19
N GLU A 185 21.12 10.00 -0.66
CA GLU A 185 20.74 10.61 0.63
C GLU A 185 19.38 11.30 0.51
N PRO A 186 18.44 11.06 1.44
CA PRO A 186 17.14 11.70 1.44
C PRO A 186 17.25 13.23 1.62
N ASP A 187 16.60 13.98 0.74
CA ASP A 187 16.48 15.42 0.81
C ASP A 187 14.99 15.83 0.77
N PRO A 188 14.46 16.47 1.82
CA PRO A 188 13.04 16.84 1.88
C PRO A 188 12.59 17.78 0.75
N ILE A 189 13.47 18.66 0.25
CA ILE A 189 13.15 19.53 -0.89
C ILE A 189 13.04 18.70 -2.18
N GLN A 190 13.97 17.77 -2.39
CA GLN A 190 13.90 16.88 -3.54
C GLN A 190 12.68 15.94 -3.46
N GLN A 191 12.28 15.50 -2.26
CA GLN A 191 11.05 14.73 -2.04
C GLN A 191 9.81 15.55 -2.41
N ALA A 192 9.77 16.84 -2.05
CA ALA A 192 8.70 17.74 -2.45
C ALA A 192 8.63 17.91 -3.99
N HIS A 193 9.78 18.05 -4.67
CA HIS A 193 9.84 18.07 -6.12
C HIS A 193 9.30 16.78 -6.73
N THR A 194 9.77 15.62 -6.24
CA THR A 194 9.30 14.30 -6.71
C THR A 194 7.79 14.19 -6.58
N ALA A 195 7.24 14.53 -5.42
CA ALA A 195 5.81 14.48 -5.15
C ALA A 195 4.99 15.38 -6.08
N LEU A 196 5.38 16.66 -6.21
CA LEU A 196 4.64 17.63 -6.99
C LEU A 196 4.75 17.38 -8.50
N ASP A 197 5.88 16.88 -8.97
CA ASP A 197 6.06 16.52 -10.38
C ASP A 197 5.23 15.29 -10.74
N PHE A 198 5.29 14.23 -9.91
CA PHE A 198 4.44 13.07 -10.12
C PHE A 198 2.95 13.44 -10.03
N PHE A 199 2.56 14.26 -9.05
CA PHE A 199 1.19 14.76 -8.92
C PHE A 199 0.69 15.39 -10.23
N HIS A 200 1.50 16.28 -10.81
CA HIS A 200 1.19 16.93 -12.08
C HIS A 200 1.04 15.91 -13.21
N ASP A 201 2.05 15.07 -13.41
CA ASP A 201 2.10 14.11 -14.52
C ASP A 201 0.96 13.10 -14.43
N TYR A 202 0.64 12.62 -13.24
CA TYR A 202 -0.51 11.75 -13.00
C TYR A 202 -1.83 12.41 -13.40
N HIS A 203 -2.08 13.65 -13.02
CA HIS A 203 -3.34 14.33 -13.33
C HIS A 203 -3.45 14.78 -14.78
N VAL A 204 -2.34 14.94 -15.48
CA VAL A 204 -2.33 15.19 -16.94
C VAL A 204 -2.68 13.92 -17.72
N ASN A 205 -2.12 12.77 -17.34
CA ASN A 205 -2.34 11.51 -18.04
C ASN A 205 -2.49 10.32 -17.06
N PRO A 206 -3.56 10.27 -16.26
CA PRO A 206 -3.73 9.24 -15.24
C PRO A 206 -3.86 7.83 -15.82
N GLN A 207 -4.39 7.72 -17.05
CA GLN A 207 -4.70 6.43 -17.66
C GLN A 207 -3.44 5.62 -18.04
N GLN A 208 -2.26 6.25 -18.10
CA GLN A 208 -1.00 5.55 -18.37
C GLN A 208 -0.61 4.53 -17.28
N TYR A 209 -1.17 4.65 -16.07
CA TYR A 209 -0.91 3.76 -14.94
C TYR A 209 -2.03 2.72 -14.72
N ALA A 210 -3.12 2.80 -15.49
CA ALA A 210 -4.25 1.90 -15.36
C ALA A 210 -4.01 0.59 -16.13
N PHE A 211 -4.43 -0.53 -15.53
CA PHE A 211 -4.61 -1.76 -16.30
C PHE A 211 -5.88 -1.69 -17.15
N GLU A 212 -5.96 -2.54 -18.16
CA GLU A 212 -7.15 -2.66 -19.00
C GLU A 212 -8.40 -2.91 -18.17
N GLY A 213 -9.48 -2.21 -18.50
CA GLY A 213 -10.76 -2.29 -17.77
C GLY A 213 -10.88 -1.36 -16.56
N TYR A 214 -9.83 -0.60 -16.20
CA TYR A 214 -9.87 0.36 -15.10
C TYR A 214 -9.80 1.80 -15.59
N THR A 215 -10.37 2.70 -14.80
CA THR A 215 -10.32 4.16 -15.05
C THR A 215 -9.63 4.85 -13.88
N GLN A 216 -8.59 5.65 -14.18
CA GLN A 216 -7.85 6.39 -13.17
C GLN A 216 -8.12 7.89 -13.17
N GLY A 217 -7.73 8.54 -12.05
CA GLY A 217 -7.85 9.96 -11.81
C GLY A 217 -9.30 10.42 -11.62
N ILE A 218 -9.56 11.68 -11.89
CA ILE A 218 -10.88 12.31 -11.66
C ILE A 218 -12.04 11.59 -12.36
N LYS A 219 -11.80 10.97 -13.51
CA LYS A 219 -12.80 10.16 -14.22
C LYS A 219 -13.20 8.90 -13.43
N GLY A 220 -12.36 8.42 -12.52
CA GLY A 220 -12.72 7.33 -11.61
C GLY A 220 -13.95 7.64 -10.75
N TYR A 221 -14.14 8.90 -10.35
CA TYR A 221 -15.38 9.31 -9.66
C TYR A 221 -16.61 9.14 -10.56
N ASP A 222 -16.50 9.48 -11.86
CA ASP A 222 -17.64 9.35 -12.78
C ASP A 222 -18.03 7.88 -12.96
N VAL A 223 -17.05 6.97 -13.08
CA VAL A 223 -17.28 5.52 -13.12
C VAL A 223 -17.95 5.03 -11.83
N TRP A 224 -17.47 5.51 -10.68
CA TRP A 224 -18.05 5.13 -9.39
C TRP A 224 -19.53 5.58 -9.26
N ILE A 225 -19.81 6.83 -9.64
CA ILE A 225 -21.16 7.42 -9.65
C ILE A 225 -22.09 6.66 -10.61
N GLU A 226 -21.60 6.33 -11.82
CA GLU A 226 -22.35 5.57 -12.82
C GLU A 226 -22.71 4.18 -12.30
N ALA A 227 -21.73 3.43 -11.76
CA ALA A 227 -21.96 2.10 -11.22
C ALA A 227 -23.05 2.08 -10.14
N LEU A 228 -23.03 3.08 -9.23
CA LEU A 228 -24.08 3.25 -8.20
C LEU A 228 -25.45 3.60 -8.82
N SER A 229 -25.47 4.55 -9.75
CA SER A 229 -26.71 5.04 -10.39
C SER A 229 -27.39 3.95 -11.22
N GLU A 230 -26.61 3.06 -11.82
CA GLU A 230 -27.10 1.94 -12.62
C GLU A 230 -27.27 0.64 -11.80
N ARG A 231 -27.04 0.69 -10.47
CA ARG A 231 -27.13 -0.47 -9.56
C ARG A 231 -26.22 -1.63 -9.96
N LYS A 232 -25.04 -1.31 -10.53
CA LYS A 232 -24.00 -2.28 -10.94
C LYS A 232 -22.89 -2.42 -9.91
N ALA A 233 -22.83 -1.51 -8.91
CA ALA A 233 -21.77 -1.51 -7.92
C ALA A 233 -21.82 -2.79 -7.06
N ASP A 234 -20.67 -3.46 -6.96
CA ASP A 234 -20.45 -4.54 -5.99
C ASP A 234 -20.41 -3.96 -4.57
N LEU A 235 -21.24 -4.47 -3.67
CA LEU A 235 -21.35 -3.94 -2.30
C LEU A 235 -20.05 -4.15 -1.51
N TRP A 236 -19.43 -5.32 -1.63
CA TRP A 236 -18.16 -5.59 -0.95
C TRP A 236 -17.06 -4.68 -1.48
N GLY A 237 -17.00 -4.55 -2.81
CA GLY A 237 -16.08 -3.62 -3.47
C GLY A 237 -16.33 -2.17 -3.09
N LEU A 238 -17.60 -1.73 -3.02
CA LEU A 238 -17.94 -0.37 -2.60
C LEU A 238 -17.42 -0.07 -1.18
N THR A 239 -17.70 -0.95 -0.21
CA THR A 239 -17.26 -0.77 1.17
C THR A 239 -15.73 -0.76 1.30
N TYR A 240 -15.04 -1.58 0.52
CA TYR A 240 -13.58 -1.62 0.52
C TYR A 240 -12.97 -0.38 -0.18
N ASN A 241 -13.42 -0.05 -1.41
CA ASN A 241 -12.91 1.11 -2.13
C ASN A 241 -13.04 2.40 -1.33
N ILE A 242 -14.18 2.62 -0.65
CA ILE A 242 -14.36 3.86 0.14
C ILE A 242 -13.38 3.92 1.32
N LYS A 243 -13.06 2.80 1.98
CA LYS A 243 -12.10 2.78 3.10
C LYS A 243 -10.69 3.13 2.60
N VAL A 244 -10.26 2.54 1.49
CA VAL A 244 -8.92 2.79 0.92
C VAL A 244 -8.80 4.22 0.42
N TRP A 245 -9.70 4.66 -0.47
CA TRP A 245 -9.59 5.99 -1.09
C TRP A 245 -9.80 7.13 -0.10
N ARG A 246 -10.67 6.94 0.91
CA ARG A 246 -10.77 7.88 2.01
C ARG A 246 -9.47 7.98 2.81
N ALA A 247 -8.87 6.85 3.17
CA ALA A 247 -7.62 6.83 3.92
C ALA A 247 -6.50 7.54 3.14
N GLU A 248 -6.41 7.28 1.84
CA GLU A 248 -5.43 7.94 0.99
C GLU A 248 -5.69 9.45 0.83
N ARG A 249 -6.94 9.91 0.79
CA ARG A 249 -7.23 11.36 0.80
C ARG A 249 -6.91 12.03 2.13
N ILE A 250 -7.03 11.29 3.25
CA ILE A 250 -6.53 11.76 4.57
C ILE A 250 -5.01 11.89 4.52
N ASN A 251 -4.30 10.89 3.99
CA ASN A 251 -2.85 10.96 3.79
C ASN A 251 -2.48 12.14 2.87
N GLY A 252 -3.21 12.35 1.77
CA GLY A 252 -2.98 13.46 0.85
C GLY A 252 -3.18 14.84 1.50
N LEU A 253 -4.24 15.02 2.29
CA LEU A 253 -4.47 16.24 3.07
C LEU A 253 -3.33 16.49 4.07
N SER A 254 -2.96 15.46 4.84
CA SER A 254 -1.89 15.56 5.83
C SER A 254 -0.53 15.82 5.16
N PHE A 255 -0.26 15.20 4.01
CA PHE A 255 0.94 15.47 3.22
C PHE A 255 1.04 16.95 2.79
N LEU A 256 -0.06 17.54 2.28
CA LEU A 256 -0.07 18.94 1.88
C LEU A 256 0.16 19.88 3.08
N GLU A 257 -0.33 19.52 4.28
CA GLU A 257 -0.07 20.24 5.52
C GLU A 257 1.39 20.08 5.98
N GLU A 258 1.96 18.87 5.94
CA GLU A 258 3.36 18.58 6.25
C GLU A 258 4.31 19.28 5.28
N LEU A 259 3.97 19.33 3.98
CA LEU A 259 4.76 19.99 2.94
C LEU A 259 5.04 21.45 3.29
N LYS A 260 4.03 22.15 3.82
CA LYS A 260 4.18 23.53 4.27
C LYS A 260 5.21 23.67 5.41
N SER A 261 5.20 22.73 6.35
CA SER A 261 6.16 22.69 7.46
C SER A 261 7.58 22.39 6.99
N VAL A 262 7.73 21.48 6.03
CA VAL A 262 9.03 21.06 5.47
C VAL A 262 9.68 22.17 4.66
N LEU A 263 8.90 22.91 3.86
CA LEU A 263 9.40 23.97 3.00
C LEU A 263 9.73 25.28 3.77
N GLY A 264 9.19 25.48 4.98
CA GLY A 264 9.43 26.67 5.80
C GLY A 264 8.84 27.96 5.21
N ASP A 265 9.30 29.12 5.65
CA ASP A 265 8.63 30.43 5.38
C ASP A 265 9.02 31.09 4.04
N ASN A 266 9.79 30.41 3.18
CA ASN A 266 10.36 31.03 1.99
C ASN A 266 9.45 31.03 0.76
N TYR A 267 8.25 30.45 0.84
CA TYR A 267 7.35 30.27 -0.28
C TYR A 267 6.00 30.96 -0.08
N ASN A 268 5.35 31.32 -1.19
CA ASN A 268 3.96 31.75 -1.15
C ASN A 268 3.03 30.53 -1.07
N TYR A 269 2.28 30.43 0.02
CA TYR A 269 1.40 29.29 0.29
C TYR A 269 -0.07 29.51 -0.08
N GLU A 270 -0.44 30.62 -0.73
CA GLU A 270 -1.85 30.93 -1.03
C GLU A 270 -2.54 29.77 -1.80
N ASP A 271 -1.88 29.25 -2.83
CA ASP A 271 -2.40 28.15 -3.62
C ASP A 271 -2.37 26.81 -2.85
N LEU A 272 -1.32 26.54 -2.05
CA LEU A 272 -1.26 25.36 -1.21
C LEU A 272 -2.34 25.40 -0.11
N ASP A 273 -2.59 26.55 0.50
CA ASP A 273 -3.67 26.72 1.48
C ASP A 273 -5.06 26.52 0.83
N ARG A 274 -5.22 26.93 -0.43
CA ARG A 274 -6.43 26.63 -1.22
C ARG A 274 -6.55 25.13 -1.47
N ALA A 275 -5.49 24.44 -1.86
CA ALA A 275 -5.47 23.00 -2.05
C ALA A 275 -5.88 22.26 -0.76
N ILE A 276 -5.27 22.62 0.38
CA ILE A 276 -5.59 22.05 1.71
C ILE A 276 -7.08 22.22 2.03
N ARG A 277 -7.66 23.40 1.78
CA ARG A 277 -9.10 23.62 2.01
C ARG A 277 -9.99 22.74 1.13
N GLU A 278 -9.61 22.56 -0.14
CA GLU A 278 -10.39 21.72 -1.06
C GLU A 278 -10.22 20.23 -0.75
N TYR A 279 -9.00 19.75 -0.43
CA TYR A 279 -8.79 18.36 -0.02
C TYR A 279 -9.49 18.03 1.31
N ARG A 280 -9.63 18.98 2.23
CA ARG A 280 -10.44 18.80 3.45
C ARG A 280 -11.90 18.50 3.12
N LYS A 281 -12.49 19.22 2.14
CA LYS A 281 -13.84 18.93 1.66
C LYS A 281 -13.95 17.54 1.01
N VAL A 282 -12.91 17.10 0.29
CA VAL A 282 -12.85 15.74 -0.25
C VAL A 282 -12.90 14.71 0.87
N VAL A 283 -12.05 14.87 1.88
CA VAL A 283 -11.99 13.98 3.06
C VAL A 283 -13.34 13.96 3.79
N ASP A 284 -13.97 15.11 4.00
CA ASP A 284 -15.26 15.21 4.67
C ASP A 284 -16.37 14.46 3.90
N ASN A 285 -16.44 14.66 2.58
CA ASN A 285 -17.43 13.98 1.74
C ASN A 285 -17.20 12.47 1.70
N LEU A 286 -15.96 12.00 1.51
CA LEU A 286 -15.63 10.58 1.52
C LEU A 286 -15.84 9.95 2.91
N SER A 287 -15.65 10.70 4.00
CA SER A 287 -15.94 10.26 5.36
C SER A 287 -17.42 10.01 5.55
N ASN A 288 -18.27 10.94 5.09
CA ASN A 288 -19.71 10.77 5.12
C ASN A 288 -20.17 9.54 4.29
N VAL A 289 -19.55 9.29 3.11
CA VAL A 289 -19.81 8.05 2.37
C VAL A 289 -19.37 6.82 3.18
N SER A 290 -18.20 6.87 3.82
CA SER A 290 -17.67 5.77 4.61
C SER A 290 -18.53 5.40 5.83
N GLU A 291 -19.30 6.35 6.38
CA GLU A 291 -20.26 6.11 7.47
C GLU A 291 -21.49 5.33 6.99
N LEU A 292 -21.92 5.54 5.75
CA LEU A 292 -23.03 4.79 5.15
C LEU A 292 -22.67 3.32 4.88
N TYR A 293 -21.37 3.03 4.68
CA TYR A 293 -20.87 1.71 4.28
C TYR A 293 -19.79 1.20 5.24
N PRO A 294 -20.20 0.57 6.37
CA PRO A 294 -19.23 -0.08 7.27
C PRO A 294 -18.53 -1.25 6.57
N PHE A 295 -17.28 -1.49 6.94
CA PHE A 295 -16.52 -2.64 6.47
C PHE A 295 -16.26 -3.63 7.63
N PRO A 296 -16.53 -4.93 7.48
CA PRO A 296 -17.21 -5.56 6.33
C PRO A 296 -18.67 -5.09 6.19
N PRO A 297 -19.28 -5.25 4.98
CA PRO A 297 -20.67 -4.84 4.77
C PRO A 297 -21.60 -5.56 5.74
N GLN A 298 -22.53 -4.78 6.33
CA GLN A 298 -23.54 -5.30 7.26
C GLN A 298 -24.91 -5.54 6.61
N ASN A 299 -25.11 -4.99 5.41
CA ASN A 299 -26.32 -5.15 4.62
C ASN A 299 -26.03 -6.11 3.45
N GLU A 300 -27.07 -6.68 2.88
CA GLU A 300 -26.99 -7.53 1.69
C GLU A 300 -27.03 -6.72 0.38
N GLU A 301 -27.64 -5.52 0.43
CA GLU A 301 -27.87 -4.66 -0.74
C GLU A 301 -27.64 -3.18 -0.40
N ILE A 302 -27.37 -2.38 -1.45
CA ILE A 302 -27.26 -0.93 -1.36
C ILE A 302 -28.67 -0.32 -1.47
N SER A 303 -29.10 0.44 -0.47
CA SER A 303 -30.42 1.08 -0.48
C SER A 303 -30.49 2.24 -1.49
N GLU A 304 -31.71 2.58 -1.97
CA GLU A 304 -31.90 3.73 -2.86
C GLU A 304 -31.56 5.07 -2.20
N SER A 305 -31.89 5.21 -0.92
CA SER A 305 -31.56 6.42 -0.16
C SER A 305 -30.06 6.61 -0.06
N ASP A 306 -29.33 5.54 0.31
CA ASP A 306 -27.87 5.59 0.45
C ASP A 306 -27.21 5.81 -0.89
N THR A 307 -27.72 5.19 -1.96
CA THR A 307 -27.24 5.44 -3.34
C THR A 307 -27.35 6.93 -3.69
N SER A 308 -28.52 7.55 -3.49
CA SER A 308 -28.75 8.94 -3.84
C SER A 308 -27.86 9.89 -3.05
N GLN A 309 -27.69 9.63 -1.75
CA GLN A 309 -26.80 10.39 -0.86
C GLN A 309 -25.34 10.22 -1.28
N THR A 310 -24.90 8.99 -1.52
CA THR A 310 -23.54 8.68 -1.94
C THR A 310 -23.18 9.34 -3.27
N VAL A 311 -24.06 9.28 -4.26
CA VAL A 311 -23.86 9.95 -5.55
C VAL A 311 -23.68 11.47 -5.37
N SER A 312 -24.47 12.09 -4.50
CA SER A 312 -24.32 13.52 -4.18
C SER A 312 -22.97 13.85 -3.54
N LEU A 313 -22.55 13.04 -2.55
CA LEU A 313 -21.28 13.21 -1.84
C LEU A 313 -20.08 12.96 -2.74
N LEU A 314 -20.12 11.94 -3.61
CA LEU A 314 -19.05 11.66 -4.58
C LEU A 314 -18.92 12.77 -5.62
N ARG A 315 -20.02 13.38 -6.08
CA ARG A 315 -19.98 14.57 -6.94
C ARG A 315 -19.31 15.75 -6.26
N ALA A 316 -19.67 16.01 -4.99
CA ALA A 316 -19.07 17.08 -4.20
C ALA A 316 -17.57 16.84 -3.94
N ALA A 317 -17.18 15.59 -3.64
CA ALA A 317 -15.77 15.20 -3.50
C ALA A 317 -15.00 15.42 -4.80
N ARG A 318 -15.51 14.90 -5.93
CA ARG A 318 -14.90 15.07 -7.27
C ARG A 318 -14.68 16.54 -7.62
N ASP A 319 -15.70 17.38 -7.42
CA ASP A 319 -15.63 18.79 -7.79
C ASP A 319 -14.69 19.57 -6.87
N SER A 320 -14.57 19.20 -5.59
CA SER A 320 -13.56 19.74 -4.68
C SER A 320 -12.15 19.26 -5.05
N GLU A 321 -11.99 18.00 -5.39
CA GLU A 321 -10.69 17.46 -5.81
C GLU A 321 -10.18 18.10 -7.08
N LYS A 322 -11.05 18.39 -8.07
CA LYS A 322 -10.68 19.17 -9.27
C LYS A 322 -10.07 20.52 -8.91
N ARG A 323 -10.72 21.27 -8.00
CA ARG A 323 -10.20 22.56 -7.54
C ARG A 323 -8.91 22.42 -6.74
N GLY A 324 -8.80 21.35 -5.96
CA GLY A 324 -7.57 21.00 -5.23
C GLY A 324 -6.41 20.72 -6.17
N ILE A 325 -6.64 19.94 -7.23
CA ILE A 325 -5.65 19.63 -8.27
C ILE A 325 -5.15 20.90 -8.97
N GLU A 326 -6.07 21.81 -9.35
CA GLU A 326 -5.69 23.10 -9.94
C GLU A 326 -4.80 23.92 -9.01
N ALA A 327 -5.14 23.94 -7.70
CA ALA A 327 -4.40 24.68 -6.71
C ALA A 327 -3.00 24.10 -6.45
N VAL A 328 -2.87 22.76 -6.35
CA VAL A 328 -1.55 22.10 -6.21
C VAL A 328 -0.67 22.38 -7.44
N ASN A 329 -1.23 22.34 -8.63
CA ASN A 329 -0.48 22.63 -9.86
C ASN A 329 0.02 24.09 -9.92
N LEU A 330 -0.79 25.07 -9.46
CA LEU A 330 -0.34 26.45 -9.37
C LEU A 330 0.77 26.62 -8.31
N PHE A 331 0.62 25.99 -7.15
CA PHE A 331 1.69 25.99 -6.15
C PHE A 331 2.99 25.38 -6.70
N ARG A 332 2.90 24.27 -7.43
CA ARG A 332 4.05 23.61 -8.08
C ARG A 332 4.81 24.56 -9.01
N LEU A 333 4.11 25.35 -9.85
CA LEU A 333 4.75 26.32 -10.72
C LEU A 333 5.53 27.37 -9.91
N HIS A 334 4.92 27.95 -8.87
CA HIS A 334 5.60 28.90 -7.99
C HIS A 334 6.78 28.27 -7.24
N PHE A 335 6.64 27.00 -6.80
CA PHE A 335 7.70 26.26 -6.11
C PHE A 335 8.93 26.04 -7.00
N LYS A 336 8.74 25.85 -8.30
CA LYS A 336 9.80 25.69 -9.30
C LYS A 336 10.39 27.01 -9.80
N GLY A 337 9.75 28.12 -9.53
CA GLY A 337 10.13 29.43 -10.05
C GLY A 337 9.76 29.62 -11.53
N GLU A 338 8.72 28.91 -11.98
CA GLU A 338 8.15 28.95 -13.33
C GLU A 338 6.99 29.98 -13.45
#